data_2d6ca136a5364862900e1dd6bebd49c5
#
_entry.id   2d6ca136a5364862900e1dd6bebd49c5
#
_cell.length_a   1.000
_cell.length_b   1.000
_cell.length_c   1.000
_cell.angle_alpha   90.00
_cell.angle_beta   90.00
_cell.angle_gamma   90.00
#
_symmetry.space_group_name_H-M   'P 1'
#
loop_
_entity.id
_entity.type
_entity.pdbx_description
1 polymer ?
#
loop_
_entity_poly.entity_id
_entity_poly.type
_entity_poly.pdbx_seq_one_letter_code
_entity_poly.pdbx_strand_id
1 'polypeptide(L)'
;MEGVLVPEIWIEFAQRTGIPELRRTTRDEPDYDKLMKYRLNILAEHKLGLPDIQNVIGQMGPMEGCKEFLDSLRLSYQVVILSDTFYEFAKPLMAQMGQPTLFCHRLEADANGMLVNYHLRMPDQKRAAVKAFKALNFKVIAAGDSYNDTSMLGEAHAGILMHPPENVVREFPQYPVTRSYEELRAEIDKASARI
;
A
#
# COMPACT_ATOMS: atom_id res chain seq x y z
N MET A 1 -0.96 2.05 1.10
CA MET A 1 -1.38 1.03 2.11
C MET A 1 -0.24 0.78 3.08
N GLU A 2 0.84 0.17 2.61
CA GLU A 2 2.07 0.05 3.39
C GLU A 2 2.59 1.45 3.73
N GLY A 3 3.21 1.64 4.88
CA GLY A 3 3.67 2.94 5.38
C GLY A 3 2.57 3.91 5.86
N VAL A 4 1.31 3.66 5.50
CA VAL A 4 0.16 4.51 5.88
C VAL A 4 -0.83 3.77 6.80
N LEU A 5 -1.17 2.54 6.48
CA LEU A 5 -2.20 1.74 7.19
C LEU A 5 -1.63 0.46 7.82
N VAL A 6 -0.58 -0.08 7.20
CA VAL A 6 0.10 -1.31 7.63
C VAL A 6 1.60 -1.13 7.50
N PRO A 7 2.41 -1.90 8.26
CA PRO A 7 3.86 -1.93 8.08
C PRO A 7 4.26 -2.39 6.66
N GLU A 8 5.50 -2.13 6.25
CA GLU A 8 6.05 -2.65 5.00
C GLU A 8 6.09 -4.19 5.04
N ILE A 9 5.27 -4.84 4.23
CA ILE A 9 5.00 -6.29 4.28
C ILE A 9 6.28 -7.10 4.11
N TRP A 10 7.09 -6.79 3.09
CA TRP A 10 8.30 -7.56 2.83
C TRP A 10 9.37 -7.41 3.93
N ILE A 11 9.50 -6.24 4.51
CA ILE A 11 10.45 -5.99 5.61
C ILE A 11 10.03 -6.74 6.86
N GLU A 12 8.76 -6.63 7.23
CA GLU A 12 8.21 -7.32 8.40
C GLU A 12 8.20 -8.84 8.21
N PHE A 13 7.86 -9.30 7.00
CA PHE A 13 7.90 -10.72 6.65
C PHE A 13 9.31 -11.30 6.78
N ALA A 14 10.32 -10.60 6.25
CA ALA A 14 11.73 -11.00 6.38
C ALA A 14 12.16 -11.09 7.85
N GLN A 15 11.74 -10.15 8.67
CA GLN A 15 12.06 -10.14 10.10
C GLN A 15 11.41 -11.32 10.84
N ARG A 16 10.13 -11.61 10.57
CA ARG A 16 9.40 -12.68 11.24
C ARG A 16 9.83 -14.06 10.81
N THR A 17 10.24 -14.23 9.56
CA THR A 17 10.71 -15.51 9.02
C THR A 17 12.20 -15.75 9.25
N GLY A 18 12.95 -14.71 9.62
CA GLY A 18 14.41 -14.80 9.74
C GLY A 18 15.12 -14.94 8.39
N ILE A 19 14.49 -14.50 7.28
CA ILE A 19 15.03 -14.55 5.92
C ILE A 19 15.42 -13.11 5.50
N PRO A 20 16.64 -12.65 5.82
CA PRO A 20 17.04 -11.26 5.59
C PRO A 20 17.07 -10.85 4.12
N GLU A 21 17.23 -11.81 3.20
CA GLU A 21 17.23 -11.60 1.76
C GLU A 21 15.93 -10.97 1.25
N LEU A 22 14.81 -11.25 1.91
CA LEU A 22 13.50 -10.69 1.56
C LEU A 22 13.33 -9.21 1.95
N ARG A 23 14.27 -8.63 2.71
CA ARG A 23 14.27 -7.19 3.04
C ARG A 23 14.62 -6.30 1.86
N ARG A 24 15.16 -6.87 0.79
CA ARG A 24 15.53 -6.13 -0.43
C ARG A 24 14.31 -5.40 -1.01
N THR A 25 14.51 -4.12 -1.31
CA THR A 25 13.45 -3.23 -1.82
C THR A 25 13.81 -2.67 -3.19
N THR A 26 12.93 -1.86 -3.77
CA THR A 26 13.21 -1.12 -5.02
C THR A 26 14.34 -0.09 -4.87
N ARG A 27 14.78 0.23 -3.67
CA ARG A 27 15.98 1.05 -3.42
C ARG A 27 17.26 0.26 -3.69
N ASP A 28 17.23 -1.05 -3.49
CA ASP A 28 18.37 -1.97 -3.68
C ASP A 28 18.38 -2.56 -5.08
N GLU A 29 17.22 -2.81 -5.67
CA GLU A 29 17.02 -3.28 -7.04
C GLU A 29 15.88 -2.48 -7.69
N PRO A 30 16.22 -1.45 -8.49
CA PRO A 30 15.23 -0.61 -9.14
C PRO A 30 14.37 -1.32 -10.20
N ASP A 31 14.88 -2.41 -10.77
CA ASP A 31 14.14 -3.25 -11.71
C ASP A 31 13.16 -4.13 -10.93
N TYR A 32 11.90 -3.73 -10.97
CA TYR A 32 10.83 -4.41 -10.21
C TYR A 32 10.66 -5.88 -10.62
N ASP A 33 10.83 -6.21 -11.90
CA ASP A 33 10.72 -7.60 -12.36
C ASP A 33 11.84 -8.47 -11.79
N LYS A 34 13.08 -7.97 -11.78
CA LYS A 34 14.21 -8.65 -11.15
C LYS A 34 13.99 -8.83 -9.66
N LEU A 35 13.52 -7.79 -8.98
CA LEU A 35 13.24 -7.84 -7.55
C LEU A 35 12.17 -8.90 -7.23
N MET A 36 11.08 -8.93 -7.98
CA MET A 36 10.00 -9.89 -7.75
C MET A 36 10.43 -11.33 -8.06
N LYS A 37 11.13 -11.56 -9.15
CA LYS A 37 11.71 -12.89 -9.47
C LYS A 37 12.68 -13.36 -8.38
N TYR A 38 13.52 -12.47 -7.89
CA TYR A 38 14.41 -12.76 -6.77
C TYR A 38 13.64 -13.21 -5.52
N ARG A 39 12.58 -12.45 -5.15
CA ARG A 39 11.72 -12.78 -3.99
C ARG A 39 11.01 -14.11 -4.15
N LEU A 40 10.45 -14.40 -5.34
CA LEU A 40 9.79 -15.68 -5.64
C LEU A 40 10.78 -16.86 -5.51
N ASN A 41 12.01 -16.71 -5.98
CA ASN A 41 13.04 -17.73 -5.85
C ASN A 41 13.38 -18.00 -4.37
N ILE A 42 13.57 -16.96 -3.56
CA ILE A 42 13.83 -17.11 -2.11
C ILE A 42 12.69 -17.84 -1.41
N LEU A 43 11.44 -17.47 -1.73
CA LEU A 43 10.27 -18.15 -1.17
C LEU A 43 10.26 -19.64 -1.54
N ALA A 44 10.58 -19.97 -2.79
CA ALA A 44 10.67 -21.35 -3.26
C ALA A 44 11.80 -22.14 -2.58
N GLU A 45 12.99 -21.55 -2.43
CA GLU A 45 14.14 -22.15 -1.74
C GLU A 45 13.80 -22.49 -0.27
N HIS A 46 13.06 -21.60 0.39
CA HIS A 46 12.57 -21.80 1.76
C HIS A 46 11.29 -22.60 1.86
N LYS A 47 10.73 -23.08 0.74
CA LYS A 47 9.49 -23.85 0.65
C LYS A 47 8.28 -23.14 1.31
N LEU A 48 8.24 -21.81 1.21
CA LEU A 48 7.16 -20.99 1.74
C LEU A 48 6.07 -20.84 0.67
N GLY A 49 4.96 -21.52 0.89
CA GLY A 49 3.77 -21.38 0.05
C GLY A 49 2.87 -20.22 0.50
N LEU A 50 1.86 -19.93 -0.29
CA LEU A 50 0.90 -18.85 0.00
C LEU A 50 0.22 -18.98 1.38
N PRO A 51 -0.18 -20.18 1.85
CA PRO A 51 -0.73 -20.34 3.20
C PRO A 51 0.23 -19.91 4.31
N ASP A 52 1.51 -20.28 4.19
CA ASP A 52 2.55 -19.92 5.17
C ASP A 52 2.75 -18.42 5.23
N ILE A 53 2.82 -17.80 4.05
CA ILE A 53 2.98 -16.36 3.88
C ILE A 53 1.78 -15.62 4.48
N GLN A 54 0.56 -16.05 4.17
CA GLN A 54 -0.66 -15.45 4.71
C GLN A 54 -0.75 -15.59 6.23
N ASN A 55 -0.29 -16.69 6.79
CA ASN A 55 -0.24 -16.88 8.24
C ASN A 55 0.72 -15.87 8.89
N VAL A 56 1.90 -15.67 8.34
CA VAL A 56 2.85 -14.66 8.86
C VAL A 56 2.29 -13.25 8.72
N ILE A 57 1.73 -12.89 7.57
CA ILE A 57 1.14 -11.57 7.32
C ILE A 57 -0.07 -11.34 8.24
N GLY A 58 -0.88 -12.36 8.51
CA GLY A 58 -2.01 -12.27 9.41
C GLY A 58 -1.66 -11.90 10.85
N GLN A 59 -0.42 -12.18 11.26
CA GLN A 59 0.11 -11.83 12.58
C GLN A 59 0.71 -10.41 12.65
N MET A 60 0.88 -9.73 11.51
CA MET A 60 1.48 -8.39 11.48
C MET A 60 0.53 -7.33 12.08
N GLY A 61 -0.73 -7.40 11.70
CA GLY A 61 -1.74 -6.41 12.08
C GLY A 61 -1.62 -5.08 11.31
N PRO A 62 -2.68 -4.27 11.32
CA PRO A 62 -2.62 -2.87 10.90
C PRO A 62 -1.85 -2.02 11.93
N MET A 63 -1.45 -0.81 11.53
CA MET A 63 -0.88 0.18 12.45
C MET A 63 -1.90 0.57 13.52
N GLU A 64 -1.41 0.97 14.69
CA GLU A 64 -2.26 1.40 15.81
C GLU A 64 -3.19 2.55 15.39
N GLY A 65 -4.49 2.43 15.73
CA GLY A 65 -5.52 3.41 15.37
C GLY A 65 -5.98 3.35 13.90
N CYS A 66 -5.38 2.51 13.06
CA CYS A 66 -5.71 2.43 11.63
C CYS A 66 -7.17 2.06 11.38
N LYS A 67 -7.69 1.06 12.10
CA LYS A 67 -9.06 0.58 11.89
C LYS A 67 -10.08 1.67 12.26
N GLU A 68 -9.88 2.30 13.42
CA GLU A 68 -10.71 3.40 13.92
C GLU A 68 -10.69 4.58 12.96
N PHE A 69 -9.52 4.92 12.43
CA PHE A 69 -9.37 5.97 11.43
C PHE A 69 -10.15 5.64 10.15
N LEU A 70 -9.99 4.43 9.58
CA LEU A 70 -10.73 4.01 8.40
C LEU A 70 -12.25 4.00 8.63
N ASP A 71 -12.71 3.53 9.79
CA ASP A 71 -14.12 3.51 10.15
C ASP A 71 -14.66 4.94 10.25
N SER A 72 -13.91 5.87 10.84
CA SER A 72 -14.27 7.28 10.92
C SER A 72 -14.36 7.95 9.55
N LEU A 73 -13.42 7.63 8.63
CA LEU A 73 -13.45 8.17 7.27
C LEU A 73 -14.67 7.69 6.49
N ARG A 74 -15.05 6.42 6.64
CA ARG A 74 -16.21 5.83 5.94
C ARG A 74 -17.55 6.46 6.31
N LEU A 75 -17.63 7.13 7.46
CA LEU A 75 -18.85 7.88 7.84
C LEU A 75 -19.07 9.11 6.95
N SER A 76 -18.02 9.64 6.33
CA SER A 76 -18.07 10.90 5.58
C SER A 76 -17.62 10.76 4.12
N TYR A 77 -16.83 9.74 3.81
CA TYR A 77 -16.14 9.61 2.52
C TYR A 77 -16.26 8.19 1.95
N GLN A 78 -16.19 8.09 0.62
CA GLN A 78 -15.92 6.82 -0.06
C GLN A 78 -14.42 6.54 0.03
N VAL A 79 -14.03 5.45 0.71
CA VAL A 79 -12.63 5.12 0.95
C VAL A 79 -12.19 3.99 0.04
N VAL A 80 -11.15 4.21 -0.75
CA VAL A 80 -10.52 3.22 -1.61
C VAL A 80 -9.03 3.18 -1.33
N ILE A 81 -8.50 2.00 -1.07
CA ILE A 81 -7.06 1.77 -0.91
C ILE A 81 -6.46 1.43 -2.28
N LEU A 82 -5.45 2.19 -2.68
CA LEU A 82 -4.65 1.94 -3.88
C LEU A 82 -3.24 1.50 -3.42
N SER A 83 -2.77 0.33 -3.87
CA SER A 83 -1.51 -0.23 -3.38
C SER A 83 -0.78 -1.03 -4.45
N ASP A 84 0.56 -1.03 -4.41
CA ASP A 84 1.41 -1.87 -5.25
C ASP A 84 1.69 -3.24 -4.62
N THR A 85 0.95 -3.60 -3.57
CA THR A 85 0.93 -4.94 -2.99
C THR A 85 0.10 -5.92 -3.85
N PHE A 86 -0.14 -7.10 -3.32
CA PHE A 86 -0.90 -8.18 -3.97
C PHE A 86 -2.13 -8.55 -3.14
N TYR A 87 -3.25 -8.90 -3.79
CA TYR A 87 -4.48 -9.32 -3.10
C TYR A 87 -4.23 -10.49 -2.15
N GLU A 88 -3.41 -11.44 -2.60
CA GLU A 88 -3.10 -12.66 -1.85
C GLU A 88 -2.36 -12.34 -0.54
N PHE A 89 -1.47 -11.33 -0.56
CA PHE A 89 -0.77 -10.84 0.63
C PHE A 89 -1.65 -9.96 1.50
N ALA A 90 -2.42 -9.08 0.88
CA ALA A 90 -3.25 -8.12 1.61
C ALA A 90 -4.44 -8.78 2.34
N LYS A 91 -4.92 -9.94 1.86
CA LYS A 91 -6.16 -10.58 2.35
C LYS A 91 -6.26 -10.69 3.87
N PRO A 92 -5.25 -11.18 4.60
CA PRO A 92 -5.33 -11.26 6.07
C PRO A 92 -5.43 -9.89 6.75
N LEU A 93 -4.76 -8.87 6.20
CA LEU A 93 -4.79 -7.50 6.73
C LEU A 93 -6.12 -6.81 6.43
N MET A 94 -6.67 -7.04 5.22
CA MET A 94 -7.99 -6.51 4.85
C MET A 94 -9.08 -7.02 5.79
N ALA A 95 -9.02 -8.30 6.20
CA ALA A 95 -9.95 -8.86 7.16
C ALA A 95 -9.93 -8.11 8.50
N GLN A 96 -8.74 -7.75 8.99
CA GLN A 96 -8.56 -7.01 10.25
C GLN A 96 -9.02 -5.54 10.14
N MET A 97 -8.99 -4.95 8.94
CA MET A 97 -9.42 -3.57 8.69
C MET A 97 -10.90 -3.44 8.27
N GLY A 98 -11.70 -4.50 8.38
CA GLY A 98 -13.12 -4.48 8.01
C GLY A 98 -13.38 -4.51 6.51
N GLN A 99 -12.53 -5.21 5.74
CA GLN A 99 -12.66 -5.43 4.28
C GLN A 99 -12.81 -4.14 3.47
N PRO A 100 -11.89 -3.17 3.58
CA PRO A 100 -11.94 -1.97 2.75
C PRO A 100 -11.80 -2.31 1.28
N THR A 101 -12.34 -1.45 0.40
CA THR A 101 -12.10 -1.56 -1.04
C THR A 101 -10.62 -1.40 -1.33
N LEU A 102 -10.02 -2.39 -1.99
CA LEU A 102 -8.61 -2.42 -2.34
C LEU A 102 -8.43 -2.64 -3.85
N PHE A 103 -7.60 -1.82 -4.47
CA PHE A 103 -7.10 -2.05 -5.83
C PHE A 103 -5.58 -2.25 -5.76
N CYS A 104 -5.12 -3.44 -6.15
CA CYS A 104 -3.72 -3.81 -6.14
C CYS A 104 -3.41 -4.84 -7.23
N HIS A 105 -2.26 -5.49 -7.16
CA HIS A 105 -1.79 -6.50 -8.09
C HIS A 105 -2.24 -7.92 -7.69
N ARG A 106 -1.81 -8.94 -8.43
CA ARG A 106 -2.11 -10.35 -8.17
C ARG A 106 -0.85 -11.18 -8.16
N LEU A 107 -0.82 -12.19 -7.29
CA LEU A 107 0.13 -13.29 -7.34
C LEU A 107 -0.53 -14.52 -7.97
N GLU A 108 0.28 -15.35 -8.59
CA GLU A 108 -0.12 -16.64 -9.12
C GLU A 108 0.51 -17.75 -8.26
N ALA A 109 -0.32 -18.65 -7.76
CA ALA A 109 0.11 -19.82 -7.04
C ALA A 109 -0.22 -21.08 -7.82
N ASP A 110 0.65 -22.10 -7.76
CA ASP A 110 0.40 -23.41 -8.33
C ASP A 110 -0.60 -24.22 -7.47
N ALA A 111 -0.88 -25.46 -7.90
CA ALA A 111 -1.81 -26.36 -7.22
C ALA A 111 -1.35 -26.74 -5.78
N ASN A 112 -0.07 -26.58 -5.46
CA ASN A 112 0.52 -26.83 -4.15
C ASN A 112 0.56 -25.57 -3.27
N GLY A 113 0.10 -24.43 -3.80
CA GLY A 113 0.13 -23.14 -3.13
C GLY A 113 1.48 -22.42 -3.22
N MET A 114 2.43 -22.90 -4.02
CA MET A 114 3.70 -22.21 -4.24
C MET A 114 3.52 -21.03 -5.18
N LEU A 115 4.13 -19.90 -4.85
CA LEU A 115 4.08 -18.72 -5.71
C LEU A 115 4.98 -18.90 -6.92
N VAL A 116 4.40 -18.84 -8.11
CA VAL A 116 5.08 -19.11 -9.39
C VAL A 116 5.21 -17.86 -10.25
N ASN A 117 4.34 -16.88 -10.08
CA ASN A 117 4.35 -15.66 -10.90
C ASN A 117 3.63 -14.50 -10.18
N TYR A 118 3.71 -13.31 -10.78
CA TYR A 118 2.95 -12.14 -10.37
C TYR A 118 2.40 -11.41 -11.60
N HIS A 119 1.31 -10.69 -11.41
CA HIS A 119 0.63 -9.94 -12.47
C HIS A 119 0.38 -8.51 -12.02
N LEU A 120 1.05 -7.56 -12.67
CA LEU A 120 0.75 -6.15 -12.48
C LEU A 120 -0.61 -5.83 -13.10
N ARG A 121 -1.46 -5.14 -12.39
CA ARG A 121 -2.79 -4.74 -12.86
C ARG A 121 -2.69 -3.85 -14.10
N MET A 122 -1.85 -2.82 -14.02
CA MET A 122 -1.54 -1.88 -15.09
C MET A 122 -0.38 -0.97 -14.65
N PRO A 123 0.34 -0.33 -15.57
CA PRO A 123 1.32 0.71 -15.23
C PRO A 123 0.65 1.90 -14.51
N ASP A 124 1.34 2.47 -13.53
CA ASP A 124 0.89 3.66 -12.76
C ASP A 124 -0.57 3.56 -12.30
N GLN A 125 -0.92 2.38 -11.76
CA GLN A 125 -2.31 2.03 -11.44
C GLN A 125 -2.98 2.98 -10.45
N LYS A 126 -2.22 3.54 -9.49
CA LYS A 126 -2.75 4.46 -8.48
C LYS A 126 -3.23 5.75 -9.15
N ARG A 127 -2.41 6.34 -10.01
CA ARG A 127 -2.78 7.52 -10.78
C ARG A 127 -3.93 7.23 -11.75
N ALA A 128 -3.90 6.07 -12.42
CA ALA A 128 -4.97 5.68 -13.33
C ALA A 128 -6.32 5.55 -12.61
N ALA A 129 -6.33 5.01 -11.39
CA ALA A 129 -7.54 4.93 -10.58
C ALA A 129 -8.07 6.33 -10.21
N VAL A 130 -7.19 7.26 -9.79
CA VAL A 130 -7.58 8.64 -9.49
C VAL A 130 -8.18 9.32 -10.72
N LYS A 131 -7.58 9.16 -11.90
CA LYS A 131 -8.15 9.68 -13.17
C LYS A 131 -9.55 9.13 -13.44
N ALA A 132 -9.75 7.82 -13.23
CA ALA A 132 -11.04 7.18 -13.43
C ALA A 132 -12.10 7.73 -12.47
N PHE A 133 -11.78 7.92 -11.18
CA PHE A 133 -12.70 8.51 -10.22
C PHE A 133 -13.05 9.96 -10.59
N LYS A 134 -12.08 10.75 -11.04
CA LYS A 134 -12.33 12.12 -11.53
C LYS A 134 -13.24 12.13 -12.76
N ALA A 135 -13.05 11.18 -13.68
CA ALA A 135 -13.91 11.02 -14.86
C ALA A 135 -15.36 10.63 -14.49
N LEU A 136 -15.56 10.01 -13.32
CA LEU A 136 -16.86 9.76 -12.73
C LEU A 136 -17.39 10.92 -11.88
N ASN A 137 -16.79 12.11 -12.00
CA ASN A 137 -17.13 13.33 -11.26
C ASN A 137 -16.91 13.27 -9.74
N PHE A 138 -16.13 12.32 -9.24
CA PHE A 138 -15.74 12.34 -7.83
C PHE A 138 -14.68 13.43 -7.58
N LYS A 139 -14.79 14.09 -6.45
CA LYS A 139 -13.72 14.88 -5.87
C LYS A 139 -12.79 13.93 -5.12
N VAL A 140 -11.52 13.93 -5.48
CA VAL A 140 -10.54 12.95 -4.98
C VAL A 140 -9.49 13.63 -4.13
N ILE A 141 -9.35 13.17 -2.88
CA ILE A 141 -8.25 13.48 -1.98
C ILE A 141 -7.41 12.19 -1.87
N ALA A 142 -6.11 12.30 -2.06
CA ALA A 142 -5.20 11.17 -1.99
C ALA A 142 -4.18 11.36 -0.87
N ALA A 143 -3.87 10.29 -0.14
CA ALA A 143 -2.81 10.26 0.86
C ALA A 143 -1.80 9.14 0.54
N GLY A 144 -0.51 9.40 0.77
CA GLY A 144 0.57 8.44 0.53
C GLY A 144 1.82 8.83 1.29
N ASP A 145 2.82 7.92 1.32
CA ASP A 145 4.03 8.09 2.14
C ASP A 145 5.31 8.24 1.32
N SER A 146 5.32 7.85 0.06
CA SER A 146 6.55 7.63 -0.69
C SER A 146 6.53 8.18 -2.12
N TYR A 147 7.67 8.11 -2.79
CA TYR A 147 7.80 8.48 -4.20
C TYR A 147 6.78 7.78 -5.11
N ASN A 148 6.46 6.52 -4.83
CA ASN A 148 5.50 5.74 -5.61
C ASN A 148 4.08 6.31 -5.57
N ASP A 149 3.81 7.21 -4.63
CA ASP A 149 2.50 7.85 -4.48
C ASP A 149 2.43 9.22 -5.15
N THR A 150 3.56 9.84 -5.47
CA THR A 150 3.61 11.24 -5.94
C THR A 150 2.82 11.48 -7.21
N SER A 151 2.80 10.52 -8.14
CA SER A 151 1.99 10.60 -9.37
C SER A 151 0.49 10.58 -9.06
N MET A 152 0.07 9.78 -8.09
CA MET A 152 -1.30 9.73 -7.58
C MET A 152 -1.68 11.03 -6.84
N LEU A 153 -0.80 11.50 -5.94
CA LEU A 153 -1.03 12.74 -5.20
C LEU A 153 -1.17 13.94 -6.13
N GLY A 154 -0.32 14.03 -7.16
CA GLY A 154 -0.39 15.10 -8.16
C GLY A 154 -1.60 15.03 -9.09
N GLU A 155 -2.19 13.86 -9.29
CA GLU A 155 -3.40 13.68 -10.08
C GLU A 155 -4.68 14.00 -9.30
N ALA A 156 -4.68 13.85 -7.98
CA ALA A 156 -5.83 14.12 -7.12
C ALA A 156 -6.17 15.63 -7.07
N HIS A 157 -7.36 15.98 -6.58
CA HIS A 157 -7.72 17.37 -6.31
C HIS A 157 -6.95 17.92 -5.11
N ALA A 158 -6.58 17.05 -4.17
CA ALA A 158 -5.67 17.35 -3.08
C ALA A 158 -4.82 16.12 -2.75
N GLY A 159 -3.51 16.31 -2.61
CA GLY A 159 -2.55 15.30 -2.16
C GLY A 159 -2.06 15.61 -0.76
N ILE A 160 -1.86 14.59 0.06
CA ILE A 160 -1.39 14.68 1.46
C ILE A 160 -0.29 13.64 1.67
N LEU A 161 0.79 14.01 2.34
CA LEU A 161 1.85 13.09 2.73
C LEU A 161 1.63 12.61 4.16
N MET A 162 1.68 11.29 4.34
CA MET A 162 1.58 10.62 5.65
C MET A 162 2.88 9.88 5.95
N HIS A 163 3.55 10.25 7.04
CA HIS A 163 4.85 9.70 7.45
C HIS A 163 5.93 9.68 6.34
N PRO A 164 6.02 10.71 5.49
CA PRO A 164 6.98 10.68 4.38
C PRO A 164 8.43 10.73 4.89
N PRO A 165 9.39 10.14 4.17
CA PRO A 165 10.80 10.37 4.41
C PRO A 165 11.19 11.81 4.00
N GLU A 166 12.25 12.35 4.61
CA GLU A 166 12.66 13.75 4.44
C GLU A 166 13.00 14.15 2.99
N ASN A 167 13.52 13.22 2.20
CA ASN A 167 13.81 13.46 0.80
C ASN A 167 12.52 13.72 0.00
N VAL A 168 11.44 12.99 0.28
CA VAL A 168 10.12 13.23 -0.36
C VAL A 168 9.56 14.58 0.07
N VAL A 169 9.67 14.95 1.35
CA VAL A 169 9.23 16.26 1.84
C VAL A 169 9.96 17.40 1.12
N ARG A 170 11.27 17.27 0.93
CA ARG A 170 12.08 18.32 0.25
C ARG A 170 11.75 18.46 -1.24
N GLU A 171 11.46 17.35 -1.91
CA GLU A 171 11.18 17.38 -3.35
C GLU A 171 9.73 17.74 -3.67
N PHE A 172 8.82 17.50 -2.74
CA PHE A 172 7.38 17.76 -2.92
C PHE A 172 6.81 18.68 -1.82
N PRO A 173 7.36 19.89 -1.64
CA PRO A 173 6.97 20.81 -0.56
C PRO A 173 5.54 21.35 -0.69
N GLN A 174 4.88 21.12 -1.82
CA GLN A 174 3.50 21.53 -2.08
C GLN A 174 2.46 20.69 -1.32
N TYR A 175 2.83 19.49 -0.83
CA TYR A 175 1.92 18.62 -0.11
C TYR A 175 2.03 18.84 1.41
N PRO A 176 0.91 19.00 2.14
CA PRO A 176 0.93 18.98 3.58
C PRO A 176 1.48 17.64 4.11
N VAL A 177 2.29 17.72 5.14
CA VAL A 177 2.89 16.55 5.81
C VAL A 177 2.14 16.28 7.10
N THR A 178 1.75 15.03 7.29
CA THR A 178 1.05 14.54 8.48
C THR A 178 1.81 13.37 9.11
N ARG A 179 1.73 13.23 10.44
CA ARG A 179 2.45 12.21 11.20
C ARG A 179 1.55 11.45 12.19
N SER A 180 0.26 11.75 12.17
CA SER A 180 -0.76 10.99 12.91
C SER A 180 -2.06 10.92 12.12
N TYR A 181 -2.95 10.01 12.49
CA TYR A 181 -4.26 9.91 11.85
C TYR A 181 -5.16 11.11 12.14
N GLU A 182 -4.98 11.77 13.29
CA GLU A 182 -5.67 13.01 13.63
C GLU A 182 -5.26 14.14 12.69
N GLU A 183 -3.94 14.29 12.45
CA GLU A 183 -3.43 15.29 11.51
C GLU A 183 -3.90 14.99 10.08
N LEU A 184 -3.84 13.71 9.66
CA LEU A 184 -4.30 13.29 8.34
C LEU A 184 -5.80 13.55 8.17
N ARG A 185 -6.62 13.26 9.19
CA ARG A 185 -8.05 13.54 9.17
C ARG A 185 -8.32 15.04 9.05
N ALA A 186 -7.62 15.87 9.82
CA ALA A 186 -7.76 17.32 9.78
C ALA A 186 -7.42 17.90 8.39
N GLU A 187 -6.34 17.41 7.74
CA GLU A 187 -5.99 17.85 6.39
C GLU A 187 -6.98 17.33 5.32
N ILE A 188 -7.54 16.13 5.47
CA ILE A 188 -8.59 15.63 4.61
C ILE A 188 -9.85 16.51 4.70
N ASP A 189 -10.30 16.83 5.91
CA ASP A 189 -11.50 17.65 6.12
C ASP A 189 -11.30 19.08 5.59
N LYS A 190 -10.11 19.66 5.79
CA LYS A 190 -9.72 20.96 5.25
C LYS A 190 -9.65 20.96 3.72
N ALA A 191 -9.12 19.90 3.11
CA ALA A 191 -9.11 19.75 1.66
C ALA A 191 -10.54 19.59 1.11
N SER A 192 -11.37 18.76 1.75
CA SER A 192 -12.75 18.53 1.37
C SER A 192 -13.61 19.81 1.36
N ALA A 193 -13.34 20.73 2.28
CA ALA A 193 -14.04 22.02 2.32
C ALA A 193 -13.66 22.99 1.19
N ARG A 194 -12.58 22.70 0.43
CA ARG A 194 -12.04 23.58 -0.63
C ARG A 194 -12.32 23.09 -2.05
N ILE A 195 -12.69 21.83 -2.23
CA ILE A 195 -12.92 21.18 -3.52
C ILE A 195 -14.40 20.86 -3.73
#